data_93b1e74a5d149ae3f90b0e8bc2319fc6
#
_entry.id   93b1e74a5d149ae3f90b0e8bc2319fc6
#
_cell.length_a   1.000
_cell.length_b   1.000
_cell.length_c   1.000
_cell.angle_alpha   90.00
_cell.angle_beta   90.00
_cell.angle_gamma   90.00
#
_symmetry.space_group_name_H-M   'P 1'
#
loop_
_entity.id
_entity.type
_entity.pdbx_description
1 polymer ?
#
loop_
_entity_poly.entity_id
_entity_poly.type
_entity_poly.pdbx_seq_one_letter_code
_entity_poly.pdbx_strand_id
1 'polypeptide(L)'
;FGTYQIFTPDRARAAVAEIKRFRKEFGSERLQFNSVKVFMDGINANRSASYLSPYVGSTSSVNTLLTVEELADLLIELHHAKLDLHVHSIGSRSARTVLDAVERAQMTTGLAFYPRVTLAHLAYIHPNDLTRIAELGVIANFTPWWFGASVNDPDAELLGTERFSNMY
;
A
#
# COMPACT_ATOMS: atom_id res chain seq x y z
N PHE A 1 -18.11 7.03 -1.13
CA PHE A 1 -17.03 7.43 -0.23
C PHE A 1 -16.06 8.33 -0.96
N GLY A 2 -15.59 9.41 -0.29
CA GLY A 2 -14.49 10.25 -0.75
C GLY A 2 -13.19 9.84 -0.04
N THR A 3 -12.06 10.05 -0.71
CA THR A 3 -10.73 9.80 -0.14
C THR A 3 -9.74 10.89 -0.54
N TYR A 4 -8.77 11.16 0.31
CA TYR A 4 -7.63 12.01 -0.05
C TYR A 4 -6.52 11.14 -0.61
N GLN A 5 -6.02 11.48 -1.80
CA GLN A 5 -5.03 10.68 -2.51
C GLN A 5 -3.62 11.25 -2.32
N ILE A 6 -2.67 10.39 -1.97
CA ILE A 6 -1.28 10.71 -1.71
C ILE A 6 -0.42 10.12 -2.81
N PHE A 7 0.21 11.02 -3.61
CA PHE A 7 1.15 10.70 -4.68
C PHE A 7 2.55 11.28 -4.41
N THR A 8 2.70 12.07 -3.36
CA THR A 8 3.98 12.68 -2.95
C THR A 8 4.10 12.66 -1.43
N PRO A 9 5.32 12.63 -0.86
CA PRO A 9 5.51 12.66 0.59
C PRO A 9 4.91 13.91 1.27
N ASP A 10 4.94 15.07 0.60
CA ASP A 10 4.33 16.30 1.14
C ASP A 10 2.83 16.16 1.36
N ARG A 11 2.14 15.44 0.45
CA ARG A 11 0.72 15.17 0.60
C ARG A 11 0.42 14.23 1.77
N ALA A 12 1.34 13.36 2.14
CA ALA A 12 1.17 12.50 3.33
C ALA A 12 1.09 13.35 4.60
N ARG A 13 1.98 14.34 4.75
CA ARG A 13 1.97 15.27 5.90
C ARG A 13 0.69 16.12 5.99
N ALA A 14 0.05 16.41 4.88
CA ALA A 14 -1.19 17.19 4.84
C ALA A 14 -2.47 16.33 4.97
N ALA A 15 -2.37 15.02 4.88
CA ALA A 15 -3.51 14.12 4.65
C ALA A 15 -4.63 14.27 5.69
N VAL A 16 -4.29 14.26 6.98
CA VAL A 16 -5.30 14.35 8.07
C VAL A 16 -5.99 15.71 8.07
N ALA A 17 -5.26 16.79 7.84
CA ALA A 17 -5.83 18.14 7.77
C ALA A 17 -6.79 18.27 6.58
N GLU A 18 -6.38 17.78 5.41
CA GLU A 18 -7.19 17.83 4.19
C GLU A 18 -8.46 16.96 4.29
N ILE A 19 -8.39 15.77 4.86
CA ILE A 19 -9.59 14.94 5.08
C ILE A 19 -10.56 15.63 6.05
N LYS A 20 -10.07 16.25 7.12
CA LYS A 20 -10.92 17.00 8.04
C LYS A 20 -11.58 18.19 7.33
N ARG A 21 -10.84 18.90 6.46
CA ARG A 21 -11.40 19.95 5.62
C ARG A 21 -12.48 19.42 4.70
N PHE A 22 -12.24 18.32 3.96
CA PHE A 22 -13.21 17.70 3.07
C PHE A 22 -14.48 17.24 3.80
N ARG A 23 -14.33 16.68 5.01
CA ARG A 23 -15.48 16.32 5.85
C ARG A 23 -16.37 17.53 6.16
N LYS A 24 -15.73 18.67 6.47
CA LYS A 24 -16.44 19.89 6.81
C LYS A 24 -17.10 20.55 5.59
N GLU A 25 -16.41 20.57 4.45
CA GLU A 25 -16.87 21.31 3.25
C GLU A 25 -17.85 20.50 2.41
N PHE A 26 -17.64 19.18 2.29
CA PHE A 26 -18.36 18.33 1.34
C PHE A 26 -19.05 17.12 1.99
N GLY A 27 -18.76 16.86 3.27
CA GLY A 27 -19.32 15.73 3.99
C GLY A 27 -20.84 15.82 4.16
N SER A 28 -21.53 14.66 4.02
CA SER A 28 -22.96 14.52 4.24
C SER A 28 -23.28 13.06 4.62
N GLU A 29 -24.55 12.75 4.93
CA GLU A 29 -24.98 11.37 5.13
C GLU A 29 -24.66 10.46 3.94
N ARG A 30 -24.65 11.02 2.71
CA ARG A 30 -24.40 10.29 1.46
C ARG A 30 -22.96 10.34 0.99
N LEU A 31 -22.13 11.28 1.52
CA LEU A 31 -20.74 11.43 1.13
C LEU A 31 -19.86 11.51 2.38
N GLN A 32 -19.12 10.45 2.64
CA GLN A 32 -18.23 10.32 3.81
C GLN A 32 -16.78 10.23 3.37
N PHE A 33 -15.89 10.91 4.10
CA PHE A 33 -14.44 10.91 3.90
C PHE A 33 -13.78 10.20 5.10
N ASN A 34 -13.67 8.87 5.04
CA ASN A 34 -13.23 8.04 6.16
C ASN A 34 -11.88 7.37 5.91
N SER A 35 -11.27 7.57 4.75
CA SER A 35 -10.01 6.94 4.38
C SER A 35 -9.09 7.85 3.61
N VAL A 36 -7.81 7.54 3.69
CA VAL A 36 -6.74 8.12 2.87
C VAL A 36 -6.28 7.04 1.89
N LYS A 37 -5.96 7.42 0.66
CA LYS A 37 -5.37 6.53 -0.35
C LYS A 37 -3.92 6.91 -0.60
N VAL A 38 -3.00 5.98 -0.39
CA VAL A 38 -1.57 6.12 -0.71
C VAL A 38 -1.21 5.25 -1.91
N PHE A 39 -0.40 5.77 -2.81
CA PHE A 39 0.23 5.01 -3.88
C PHE A 39 1.68 4.75 -3.51
N MET A 40 1.94 3.61 -2.86
CA MET A 40 3.28 3.26 -2.38
C MET A 40 4.26 2.95 -3.51
N ASP A 41 3.76 2.44 -4.61
CA ASP A 41 4.53 2.17 -5.82
C ASP A 41 3.68 2.39 -7.08
N GLY A 42 4.23 2.05 -8.25
CA GLY A 42 3.54 2.11 -9.52
C GLY A 42 3.08 0.72 -10.00
N ILE A 43 3.29 0.45 -11.31
CA ILE A 43 2.85 -0.78 -11.97
C ILE A 43 4.00 -1.46 -12.71
N ASN A 44 3.83 -2.74 -13.08
CA ASN A 44 4.84 -3.53 -13.78
C ASN A 44 5.14 -2.97 -15.19
N ALA A 45 4.10 -2.62 -15.94
CA ALA A 45 4.22 -2.22 -17.33
C ALA A 45 5.22 -1.08 -17.61
N ASN A 46 5.37 -0.15 -16.67
CA ASN A 46 6.36 0.94 -16.74
C ASN A 46 7.54 0.76 -15.78
N ARG A 47 7.73 -0.44 -15.22
CA ARG A 47 8.79 -0.81 -14.28
C ARG A 47 8.86 0.09 -13.04
N SER A 48 7.71 0.57 -12.56
CA SER A 48 7.62 1.43 -11.37
C SER A 48 7.05 0.75 -10.12
N ALA A 49 6.63 -0.51 -10.21
CA ALA A 49 6.31 -1.31 -9.04
C ALA A 49 7.59 -1.62 -8.23
N SER A 50 7.48 -1.59 -6.91
CA SER A 50 8.62 -1.67 -6.00
C SER A 50 8.82 -3.10 -5.49
N TYR A 51 9.84 -3.77 -5.98
CA TYR A 51 10.20 -5.14 -5.61
C TYR A 51 11.43 -5.20 -4.71
N LEU A 52 11.52 -6.23 -3.88
CA LEU A 52 12.70 -6.51 -3.05
C LEU A 52 13.95 -6.81 -3.89
N SER A 53 13.76 -7.47 -5.03
CA SER A 53 14.81 -7.70 -6.04
C SER A 53 14.55 -6.84 -7.27
N PRO A 54 15.59 -6.39 -7.99
CA PRO A 54 15.43 -5.60 -9.20
C PRO A 54 14.61 -6.32 -10.29
N TYR A 55 14.09 -5.57 -11.25
CA TYR A 55 13.58 -6.12 -12.50
C TYR A 55 14.70 -6.81 -13.29
N VAL A 56 14.34 -7.78 -14.12
CA VAL A 56 15.30 -8.45 -15.02
C VAL A 56 16.02 -7.40 -15.86
N GLY A 57 17.35 -7.50 -15.91
CA GLY A 57 18.21 -6.54 -16.62
C GLY A 57 18.42 -5.20 -15.91
N SER A 58 17.92 -5.02 -14.69
CA SER A 58 18.21 -3.85 -13.84
C SER A 58 19.16 -4.20 -12.69
N THR A 59 19.97 -3.24 -12.28
CA THR A 59 20.90 -3.37 -11.13
C THR A 59 20.34 -2.75 -9.85
N SER A 60 19.24 -2.00 -9.93
CA SER A 60 18.62 -1.31 -8.80
C SER A 60 17.12 -1.60 -8.73
N SER A 61 16.62 -1.65 -7.50
CA SER A 61 15.18 -1.74 -7.23
C SER A 61 14.55 -0.35 -7.15
N VAL A 62 13.26 -0.27 -7.49
CA VAL A 62 12.45 0.94 -7.31
C VAL A 62 12.17 1.14 -5.82
N ASN A 63 12.28 2.37 -5.33
CA ASN A 63 11.90 2.71 -3.97
C ASN A 63 10.40 2.89 -3.84
N THR A 64 9.88 2.71 -2.63
CA THR A 64 8.50 3.08 -2.28
C THR A 64 8.35 4.59 -2.15
N LEU A 65 7.13 5.10 -2.29
CA LEU A 65 6.83 6.53 -2.14
C LEU A 65 7.19 7.07 -0.76
N LEU A 66 6.88 6.31 0.28
CA LEU A 66 7.19 6.62 1.68
C LEU A 66 8.13 5.57 2.24
N THR A 67 8.98 5.97 3.17
CA THR A 67 9.76 5.04 4.01
C THR A 67 8.86 4.37 5.05
N VAL A 68 9.39 3.38 5.76
CA VAL A 68 8.69 2.73 6.89
C VAL A 68 8.35 3.76 7.97
N GLU A 69 9.29 4.66 8.28
CA GLU A 69 9.11 5.72 9.28
C GLU A 69 8.02 6.70 8.89
N GLU A 70 8.08 7.25 7.68
CA GLU A 70 7.10 8.22 7.19
C GLU A 70 5.68 7.64 7.13
N LEU A 71 5.56 6.37 6.73
CA LEU A 71 4.26 5.69 6.70
C LEU A 71 3.76 5.33 8.11
N ALA A 72 4.65 4.95 9.03
CA ALA A 72 4.28 4.70 10.43
C ALA A 72 3.79 5.99 11.11
N ASP A 73 4.45 7.12 10.88
CA ASP A 73 4.03 8.42 11.40
C ASP A 73 2.63 8.80 10.85
N LEU A 74 2.40 8.61 9.55
CA LEU A 74 1.07 8.80 8.96
C LEU A 74 0.02 7.89 9.60
N LEU A 75 0.33 6.61 9.83
CA LEU A 75 -0.58 5.65 10.46
C LEU A 75 -0.93 6.05 11.90
N ILE A 76 0.01 6.60 12.65
CA ILE A 76 -0.23 7.13 14.01
C ILE A 76 -1.17 8.34 13.96
N GLU A 77 -0.96 9.25 13.00
CA GLU A 77 -1.87 10.39 12.79
C GLU A 77 -3.29 9.93 12.39
N LEU A 78 -3.39 8.93 11.50
CA LEU A 78 -4.67 8.33 11.09
C LEU A 78 -5.38 7.64 12.28
N HIS A 79 -4.61 6.97 13.16
CA HIS A 79 -5.14 6.40 14.39
C HIS A 79 -5.84 7.46 15.26
N HIS A 80 -5.17 8.57 15.53
CA HIS A 80 -5.75 9.67 16.33
C HIS A 80 -6.93 10.36 15.62
N ALA A 81 -6.92 10.40 14.29
CA ALA A 81 -7.98 11.00 13.49
C ALA A 81 -9.17 10.05 13.21
N LYS A 82 -9.08 8.79 13.60
CA LYS A 82 -10.04 7.71 13.29
C LYS A 82 -10.31 7.61 11.79
N LEU A 83 -9.23 7.40 11.04
CA LEU A 83 -9.23 7.26 9.58
C LEU A 83 -8.63 5.91 9.18
N ASP A 84 -9.15 5.33 8.12
CA ASP A 84 -8.63 4.13 7.49
C ASP A 84 -7.56 4.47 6.43
N LEU A 85 -6.73 3.47 6.07
CA LEU A 85 -5.73 3.60 5.01
C LEU A 85 -5.96 2.56 3.92
N HIS A 86 -6.04 3.03 2.67
CA HIS A 86 -6.05 2.20 1.47
C HIS A 86 -4.75 2.41 0.70
N VAL A 87 -4.01 1.34 0.45
CA VAL A 87 -2.68 1.40 -0.15
C VAL A 87 -2.68 0.72 -1.52
N HIS A 88 -2.22 1.43 -2.56
CA HIS A 88 -1.82 0.78 -3.79
C HIS A 88 -0.46 0.11 -3.57
N SER A 89 -0.39 -1.19 -3.77
CA SER A 89 0.80 -2.00 -3.55
C SER A 89 0.85 -3.14 -4.57
N ILE A 90 1.77 -3.06 -5.49
CA ILE A 90 1.99 -4.06 -6.55
C ILE A 90 3.16 -4.96 -6.19
N GLY A 91 4.30 -4.38 -5.88
CA GLY A 91 5.53 -5.12 -5.65
C GLY A 91 5.75 -5.53 -4.20
N SER A 92 6.56 -6.57 -3.99
CA SER A 92 6.85 -7.13 -2.68
C SER A 92 7.54 -6.18 -1.71
N ARG A 93 8.33 -5.21 -2.18
CA ARG A 93 8.92 -4.18 -1.32
C ARG A 93 7.84 -3.24 -0.78
N SER A 94 6.88 -2.84 -1.63
CA SER A 94 5.75 -2.02 -1.23
C SER A 94 4.94 -2.70 -0.13
N ALA A 95 4.57 -3.97 -0.32
CA ALA A 95 3.86 -4.75 0.70
C ALA A 95 4.65 -4.83 2.01
N ARG A 96 5.95 -5.17 1.96
CA ARG A 96 6.81 -5.24 3.15
C ARG A 96 6.90 -3.91 3.87
N THR A 97 7.14 -2.81 3.16
CA THR A 97 7.21 -1.47 3.77
C THR A 97 5.93 -1.13 4.52
N VAL A 98 4.76 -1.50 3.97
CA VAL A 98 3.49 -1.26 4.65
C VAL A 98 3.35 -2.13 5.90
N LEU A 99 3.69 -3.41 5.84
CA LEU A 99 3.61 -4.30 6.99
C LEU A 99 4.56 -3.85 8.12
N ASP A 100 5.80 -3.47 7.78
CA ASP A 100 6.77 -2.94 8.75
C ASP A 100 6.27 -1.63 9.39
N ALA A 101 5.63 -0.76 8.62
CA ALA A 101 5.06 0.48 9.13
C ALA A 101 3.84 0.25 10.04
N VAL A 102 2.97 -0.71 9.71
CA VAL A 102 1.83 -1.11 10.55
C VAL A 102 2.33 -1.67 11.87
N GLU A 103 3.27 -2.60 11.85
CA GLU A 103 3.88 -3.17 13.05
C GLU A 103 4.45 -2.09 13.96
N ARG A 104 5.23 -1.17 13.40
CA ARG A 104 5.80 -0.02 14.13
C ARG A 104 4.73 0.91 14.72
N ALA A 105 3.69 1.21 13.96
CA ALA A 105 2.59 2.05 14.45
C ALA A 105 1.80 1.35 15.57
N GLN A 106 1.55 0.04 15.47
CA GLN A 106 0.90 -0.75 16.51
C GLN A 106 1.75 -0.82 17.78
N MET A 107 3.07 -0.96 17.67
CA MET A 107 3.98 -0.90 18.83
C MET A 107 3.90 0.45 19.56
N THR A 108 3.65 1.54 18.84
CA THR A 108 3.54 2.89 19.40
C THR A 108 2.16 3.15 20.01
N THR A 109 1.08 2.71 19.33
CA THR A 109 -0.31 3.02 19.73
C THR A 109 -0.96 1.95 20.60
N GLY A 110 -0.34 0.77 20.69
CA GLY A 110 -0.84 -0.38 21.46
C GLY A 110 -2.05 -1.06 20.80
N LEU A 111 -2.77 -1.87 21.60
CA LEU A 111 -3.88 -2.70 21.13
C LEU A 111 -5.09 -1.93 20.58
N ALA A 112 -5.14 -0.63 20.79
CA ALA A 112 -6.23 0.23 20.31
C ALA A 112 -5.99 0.80 18.90
N PHE A 113 -5.01 0.27 18.16
CA PHE A 113 -4.72 0.72 16.79
C PHE A 113 -5.99 0.73 15.93
N TYR A 114 -6.38 1.93 15.46
CA TYR A 114 -7.68 2.14 14.83
C TYR A 114 -7.68 1.84 13.32
N PRO A 115 -6.69 2.30 12.51
CA PRO A 115 -6.79 2.22 11.06
C PRO A 115 -6.99 0.80 10.56
N ARG A 116 -8.03 0.59 9.74
CA ARG A 116 -8.08 -0.58 8.86
C ARG A 116 -7.18 -0.29 7.68
N VAL A 117 -6.10 -1.04 7.58
CA VAL A 117 -5.14 -0.91 6.49
C VAL A 117 -5.47 -1.94 5.42
N THR A 118 -5.74 -1.48 4.20
CA THR A 118 -6.04 -2.33 3.05
C THR A 118 -4.91 -2.23 2.04
N LEU A 119 -4.23 -3.34 1.77
CA LEU A 119 -3.30 -3.49 0.65
C LEU A 119 -4.11 -3.86 -0.60
N ALA A 120 -4.11 -2.97 -1.59
CA ALA A 120 -4.84 -3.18 -2.84
C ALA A 120 -3.91 -3.66 -3.95
N HIS A 121 -4.49 -4.49 -4.78
CA HIS A 121 -3.87 -5.17 -5.93
C HIS A 121 -3.05 -6.38 -5.53
N LEU A 122 -1.99 -6.21 -4.74
CA LEU A 122 -1.15 -7.30 -4.22
C LEU A 122 -0.74 -8.29 -5.31
N ALA A 123 -0.23 -7.77 -6.44
CA ALA A 123 0.17 -8.63 -7.54
C ALA A 123 1.28 -9.62 -7.15
N TYR A 124 2.16 -9.23 -6.23
CA TYR A 124 3.17 -10.13 -5.68
C TYR A 124 3.50 -9.80 -4.22
N ILE A 125 3.38 -10.81 -3.36
CA ILE A 125 3.79 -10.78 -1.96
C ILE A 125 4.96 -11.75 -1.77
N HIS A 126 5.99 -11.32 -1.05
CA HIS A 126 7.07 -12.24 -0.69
C HIS A 126 6.54 -13.30 0.31
N PRO A 127 6.88 -14.60 0.16
CA PRO A 127 6.36 -15.65 1.03
C PRO A 127 6.51 -15.39 2.53
N ASN A 128 7.61 -14.77 2.95
CA ASN A 128 7.85 -14.42 4.37
C ASN A 128 6.89 -13.34 4.91
N ASP A 129 6.14 -12.67 4.07
CA ASP A 129 5.20 -11.61 4.47
C ASP A 129 3.73 -12.08 4.47
N LEU A 130 3.44 -13.28 3.96
CA LEU A 130 2.07 -13.77 3.83
C LEU A 130 1.36 -13.90 5.19
N THR A 131 2.02 -14.50 6.18
CA THR A 131 1.43 -14.68 7.52
C THR A 131 1.26 -13.35 8.25
N ARG A 132 2.17 -12.40 8.02
CA ARG A 132 2.15 -11.07 8.64
C ARG A 132 0.89 -10.27 8.31
N ILE A 133 0.27 -10.50 7.16
CA ILE A 133 -0.99 -9.84 6.78
C ILE A 133 -2.06 -10.13 7.83
N ALA A 134 -2.23 -11.41 8.19
CA ALA A 134 -3.21 -11.83 9.19
C ALA A 134 -2.78 -11.43 10.62
N GLU A 135 -1.50 -11.60 10.95
CA GLU A 135 -0.94 -11.28 12.26
C GLU A 135 -1.09 -9.79 12.61
N LEU A 136 -0.93 -8.90 11.63
CA LEU A 136 -1.06 -7.46 11.79
C LEU A 136 -2.49 -6.93 11.55
N GLY A 137 -3.44 -7.79 11.19
CA GLY A 137 -4.82 -7.41 10.89
C GLY A 137 -4.96 -6.56 9.61
N VAL A 138 -4.04 -6.70 8.68
CA VAL A 138 -4.08 -6.00 7.39
C VAL A 138 -5.05 -6.72 6.44
N ILE A 139 -5.80 -5.96 5.66
CA ILE A 139 -6.76 -6.48 4.69
C ILE A 139 -6.06 -6.65 3.33
N ALA A 140 -6.06 -7.88 2.82
CA ALA A 140 -5.61 -8.17 1.46
C ALA A 140 -6.79 -7.98 0.48
N ASN A 141 -6.64 -7.06 -0.46
CA ASN A 141 -7.61 -6.79 -1.51
C ASN A 141 -6.99 -7.09 -2.87
N PHE A 142 -7.21 -8.29 -3.36
CA PHE A 142 -6.71 -8.73 -4.65
C PHE A 142 -7.53 -8.15 -5.80
N THR A 143 -6.87 -7.95 -6.95
CA THR A 143 -7.51 -7.57 -8.21
C THR A 143 -7.43 -8.75 -9.19
N PRO A 144 -8.33 -9.75 -9.10
CA PRO A 144 -8.21 -11.02 -9.85
C PRO A 144 -8.14 -10.83 -11.37
N TRP A 145 -8.68 -9.73 -11.87
CA TRP A 145 -8.62 -9.39 -13.29
C TRP A 145 -7.20 -9.23 -13.84
N TRP A 146 -6.23 -8.96 -12.96
CA TRP A 146 -4.81 -8.80 -13.33
C TRP A 146 -4.00 -10.08 -13.22
N PHE A 147 -4.60 -11.19 -12.77
CA PHE A 147 -3.92 -12.47 -12.52
C PHE A 147 -4.15 -13.50 -13.63
N GLY A 148 -4.38 -13.08 -14.84
CA GLY A 148 -4.46 -13.97 -15.99
C GLY A 148 -3.07 -14.26 -16.56
N ALA A 149 -2.27 -15.10 -15.91
CA ALA A 149 -0.96 -15.48 -16.40
C ALA A 149 -1.07 -16.18 -17.77
N SER A 150 -0.83 -15.43 -18.84
CA SER A 150 -0.53 -16.00 -20.16
C SER A 150 0.97 -16.22 -20.25
N VAL A 151 1.41 -17.32 -20.88
CA VAL A 151 2.83 -17.57 -21.16
C VAL A 151 3.50 -16.44 -21.98
N ASN A 152 2.71 -15.58 -22.58
CA ASN A 152 3.15 -14.40 -23.35
C ASN A 152 2.92 -13.09 -22.59
N ASP A 153 2.71 -13.14 -21.28
CA ASP A 153 2.49 -11.93 -20.49
C ASP A 153 3.80 -11.13 -20.40
N PRO A 154 3.79 -9.82 -20.76
CA PRO A 154 4.97 -8.95 -20.66
C PRO A 154 5.60 -8.93 -19.26
N ASP A 155 4.83 -9.17 -18.22
CA ASP A 155 5.31 -9.21 -16.84
C ASP A 155 6.26 -10.39 -16.57
N ALA A 156 6.14 -11.50 -17.32
CA ALA A 156 7.05 -12.65 -17.21
C ALA A 156 8.49 -12.27 -17.60
N GLU A 157 8.66 -11.47 -18.65
CA GLU A 157 9.98 -10.97 -19.06
C GLU A 157 10.56 -9.96 -18.07
N LEU A 158 9.69 -9.12 -17.49
CA LEU A 158 10.11 -8.06 -16.55
C LEU A 158 10.52 -8.60 -15.20
N LEU A 159 9.82 -9.62 -14.71
CA LEU A 159 9.97 -10.15 -13.35
C LEU A 159 10.84 -11.39 -13.27
N GLY A 160 10.98 -12.12 -14.37
CA GLY A 160 11.56 -13.45 -14.43
C GLY A 160 10.53 -14.52 -14.05
N THR A 161 10.70 -15.72 -14.61
CA THR A 161 9.72 -16.81 -14.55
C THR A 161 9.32 -17.20 -13.12
N GLU A 162 10.27 -17.29 -12.20
CA GLU A 162 10.01 -17.66 -10.80
C GLU A 162 9.10 -16.65 -10.10
N ARG A 163 9.37 -15.38 -10.25
CA ARG A 163 8.58 -14.30 -9.63
C ARG A 163 7.19 -14.20 -10.25
N PHE A 164 7.15 -14.29 -11.58
CA PHE A 164 5.90 -14.25 -12.33
C PHE A 164 4.97 -15.42 -11.97
N SER A 165 5.50 -16.63 -11.83
CA SER A 165 4.70 -17.81 -11.47
C SER A 165 4.14 -17.77 -10.03
N ASN A 166 4.65 -16.87 -9.19
CA ASN A 166 4.19 -16.67 -7.81
C ASN A 166 3.36 -15.37 -7.63
N MET A 167 2.87 -14.77 -8.71
CA MET A 167 1.89 -13.66 -8.63
C MET A 167 0.51 -14.20 -8.24
N TYR A 168 -0.22 -13.43 -7.44
CA TYR A 168 -1.55 -13.76 -6.91
C TYR A 168 -2.65 -12.92 -7.55
#